data_4a02e74c004750103fb742ad09cced20
#
_entry.id   4a02e74c004750103fb742ad09cced20
#
_cell.length_a   1.000
_cell.length_b   1.000
_cell.length_c   1.000
_cell.angle_alpha   90.00
_cell.angle_beta   90.00
_cell.angle_gamma   90.00
#
_symmetry.space_group_name_H-M   'P 1'
#
loop_
_entity.id
_entity.type
_entity.pdbx_description
1 polymer ?
#
loop_
_entity_poly.entity_id
_entity_poly.type
_entity_poly.pdbx_seq_one_letter_code
_entity_poly.pdbx_strand_id
1 'polypeptide(L)'
;MAKLKNIVKQLSEKDFKIIYDSLLESNAEKSGYLLKALRERXXXXERQLSDRKIMAELEVNNNAYYTLRSRLNQKIEEHLLQKMESPRTDILRKVASLNEVLFTQKRTISIATLRKLEKELIDYDLANELTIVYKSLKKIHINSADYFTYSQLYNRHVAYTLAVDKSEDLLADYFKKFGSYLLSSGESEKLGLTLIMKEMQNVARLYESHRLYVFQSCMLIFHRLFVEHDDNMQHEGESIEDIFAHVQKVFATYTLDPVYYHLNLVFEFLKLEYYNHYKVFRQAEKYFEEVNDASSNLLVNY
;
A
#
# COMPACT_ATOMS: atom_id res chain seq x y z
N MET A 1 -27.79 -5.74 -7.28
CA MET A 1 -28.49 -4.87 -6.31
C MET A 1 -27.67 -4.58 -5.06
N ALA A 2 -26.96 -5.55 -4.51
CA ALA A 2 -26.18 -5.37 -3.28
C ALA A 2 -25.00 -4.38 -3.37
N LYS A 3 -24.38 -4.23 -4.54
CA LYS A 3 -23.08 -3.51 -4.68
C LYS A 3 -23.11 -2.04 -4.23
N LEU A 4 -24.00 -1.21 -4.79
CA LEU A 4 -24.06 0.23 -4.42
C LEU A 4 -24.41 0.44 -2.94
N LYS A 5 -25.34 -0.35 -2.42
CA LYS A 5 -25.76 -0.29 -1.01
C LYS A 5 -24.59 -0.61 -0.07
N ASN A 6 -23.80 -1.62 -0.41
CA ASN A 6 -22.62 -2.01 0.38
C ASN A 6 -21.54 -0.91 0.31
N ILE A 7 -21.31 -0.32 -0.87
CA ILE A 7 -20.36 0.79 -1.04
C ILE A 7 -20.78 1.97 -0.15
N VAL A 8 -22.04 2.38 -0.19
CA VAL A 8 -22.56 3.51 0.62
C VAL A 8 -22.39 3.26 2.12
N LYS A 9 -22.59 2.02 2.57
CA LYS A 9 -22.40 1.64 3.97
C LYS A 9 -20.94 1.73 4.42
N GLN A 10 -20.00 1.44 3.53
CA GLN A 10 -18.57 1.44 3.81
C GLN A 10 -17.92 2.83 3.71
N LEU A 11 -18.63 3.85 3.20
CA LEU A 11 -18.11 5.22 3.14
C LEU A 11 -17.85 5.76 4.55
N SER A 12 -16.70 6.41 4.77
CA SER A 12 -16.46 7.13 6.01
C SER A 12 -17.47 8.29 6.16
N GLU A 13 -17.70 8.75 7.38
CA GLU A 13 -18.57 9.91 7.65
C GLU A 13 -18.11 11.15 6.87
N LYS A 14 -16.80 11.34 6.78
CA LYS A 14 -16.18 12.45 6.03
C LYS A 14 -16.48 12.34 4.53
N ASP A 15 -16.27 11.16 3.93
CA ASP A 15 -16.53 10.95 2.50
C ASP A 15 -18.01 11.10 2.18
N PHE A 16 -18.87 10.51 3.02
CA PHE A 16 -20.33 10.63 2.88
C PHE A 16 -20.73 12.11 2.83
N LYS A 17 -20.25 12.91 3.77
CA LYS A 17 -20.57 14.34 3.86
C LYS A 17 -20.10 15.09 2.61
N ILE A 18 -18.86 14.88 2.18
CA ILE A 18 -18.31 15.53 0.97
C ILE A 18 -19.15 15.20 -0.28
N ILE A 19 -19.48 13.91 -0.48
CA ILE A 19 -20.29 13.47 -1.62
C ILE A 19 -21.70 14.08 -1.53
N TYR A 20 -22.31 14.08 -0.36
CA TYR A 20 -23.65 14.62 -0.12
C TYR A 20 -23.68 16.13 -0.44
N ASP A 21 -22.74 16.90 0.09
CA ASP A 21 -22.63 18.34 -0.13
C ASP A 21 -22.42 18.65 -1.64
N SER A 22 -21.54 17.89 -2.31
CA SER A 22 -21.29 18.02 -3.77
C SER A 22 -22.55 17.72 -4.59
N LEU A 23 -23.39 16.78 -4.17
CA LEU A 23 -24.67 16.48 -4.84
C LEU A 23 -25.66 17.63 -4.69
N LEU A 24 -25.71 18.25 -3.50
CA LEU A 24 -26.56 19.42 -3.25
C LEU A 24 -26.11 20.63 -4.06
N GLU A 25 -24.81 20.92 -4.09
CA GLU A 25 -24.22 22.02 -4.91
C GLU A 25 -24.51 21.87 -6.39
N SER A 26 -24.58 20.63 -6.88
CA SER A 26 -24.89 20.33 -8.30
C SER A 26 -26.41 20.24 -8.58
N ASN A 27 -27.24 20.63 -7.65
CA ASN A 27 -28.72 20.56 -7.71
C ASN A 27 -29.23 19.11 -7.98
N ALA A 28 -28.49 18.11 -7.52
CA ALA A 28 -28.86 16.70 -7.69
C ALA A 28 -29.59 16.15 -6.45
N GLU A 29 -30.62 16.88 -6.00
CA GLU A 29 -31.35 16.63 -4.74
C GLU A 29 -31.85 15.18 -4.63
N LYS A 30 -32.39 14.62 -5.73
CA LYS A 30 -32.87 13.23 -5.75
C LYS A 30 -31.75 12.21 -5.51
N SER A 31 -30.53 12.50 -6.00
CA SER A 31 -29.35 11.66 -5.75
C SER A 31 -28.87 11.79 -4.30
N GLY A 32 -28.91 13.01 -3.75
CA GLY A 32 -28.60 13.26 -2.33
C GLY A 32 -29.57 12.51 -1.42
N TYR A 33 -30.87 12.58 -1.70
CA TYR A 33 -31.89 11.82 -0.96
C TYR A 33 -31.61 10.32 -1.04
N LEU A 34 -31.32 9.81 -2.25
CA LEU A 34 -31.02 8.37 -2.45
C LEU A 34 -29.77 7.95 -1.63
N LEU A 35 -28.71 8.75 -1.63
CA LEU A 35 -27.50 8.49 -0.85
C LEU A 35 -27.81 8.38 0.65
N LYS A 36 -28.59 9.34 1.18
CA LYS A 36 -29.01 9.37 2.58
C LYS A 36 -29.90 8.16 2.92
N ALA A 37 -30.88 7.85 2.09
CA ALA A 37 -31.79 6.73 2.28
C ALA A 37 -31.06 5.36 2.28
N LEU A 38 -29.98 5.24 1.50
CA LEU A 38 -29.17 4.02 1.49
C LEU A 38 -28.28 3.90 2.74
N ARG A 39 -27.86 5.03 3.35
CA ARG A 39 -27.00 5.03 4.55
C ARG A 39 -27.77 4.89 5.86
N GLU A 40 -28.80 5.70 6.10
CA GLU A 40 -29.47 5.83 7.40
C GLU A 40 -30.14 4.54 7.88
N ARG A 41 -30.44 3.67 7.00
CA ARG A 41 -31.17 2.42 7.31
C ARG A 41 -30.31 1.20 7.62
N UNK A 42 -29.25 1.45 7.85
CA UNK A 42 -28.30 0.49 8.24
C UNK A 42 -28.00 0.43 9.72
N UNK A 43 -28.38 1.42 10.27
CA UNK A 43 -28.11 1.55 11.65
C UNK A 43 -29.22 1.09 12.55
N UNK A 44 -30.26 1.12 12.04
CA UNK A 44 -31.39 0.66 12.78
C UNK A 44 -31.80 -0.72 12.30
N UNK A 45 -31.76 -1.44 12.79
CA UNK A 45 -32.26 -2.69 12.48
C UNK A 45 -33.66 -2.68 12.03
N GLU A 46 -34.10 -1.69 11.60
CA GLU A 46 -35.46 -1.62 11.03
C GLU A 46 -35.50 -2.02 9.55
N ARG A 47 -36.63 -2.57 9.15
CA ARG A 47 -36.88 -3.17 7.84
C ARG A 47 -36.31 -2.38 6.68
N GLN A 48 -35.51 -3.04 5.84
CA GLN A 48 -35.00 -2.50 4.57
C GLN A 48 -36.16 -1.90 3.76
N LEU A 49 -36.08 -0.62 3.44
CA LEU A 49 -37.00 -0.07 2.45
C LEU A 49 -36.74 -0.74 1.12
N SER A 50 -37.79 -1.29 0.59
CA SER A 50 -37.75 -1.86 -0.76
C SER A 50 -37.49 -0.73 -1.77
N ASP A 51 -36.82 -1.04 -2.86
CA ASP A 51 -36.57 -0.09 -3.96
C ASP A 51 -37.89 0.60 -4.38
N ARG A 52 -39.03 -0.11 -4.27
CA ARG A 52 -40.36 0.42 -4.56
C ARG A 52 -40.74 1.61 -3.65
N LYS A 53 -40.43 1.55 -2.36
CA LYS A 53 -40.73 2.66 -1.43
C LYS A 53 -39.87 3.87 -1.73
N ILE A 54 -38.55 3.67 -2.01
CA ILE A 54 -37.66 4.75 -2.39
C ILE A 54 -38.11 5.43 -3.70
N MET A 55 -38.54 4.61 -4.68
CA MET A 55 -39.07 5.14 -5.94
C MET A 55 -40.35 5.98 -5.71
N ALA A 56 -41.24 5.53 -4.82
CA ALA A 56 -42.46 6.25 -4.48
C ALA A 56 -42.16 7.60 -3.80
N GLU A 57 -41.20 7.61 -2.84
CA GLU A 57 -40.78 8.81 -2.14
C GLU A 57 -40.05 9.83 -3.06
N LEU A 58 -39.32 9.34 -4.05
CA LEU A 58 -38.62 10.19 -5.04
C LEU A 58 -39.50 10.61 -6.22
N GLU A 59 -40.72 10.03 -6.30
CA GLU A 59 -41.66 10.25 -7.42
C GLU A 59 -40.98 9.95 -8.78
N VAL A 60 -40.36 8.73 -8.89
CA VAL A 60 -39.64 8.34 -10.11
C VAL A 60 -40.11 6.96 -10.57
N ASN A 61 -40.10 6.75 -11.88
CA ASN A 61 -40.36 5.43 -12.46
C ASN A 61 -39.11 4.55 -12.42
N ASN A 62 -39.21 3.29 -12.76
CA ASN A 62 -38.11 2.31 -12.75
C ASN A 62 -36.89 2.79 -13.52
N ASN A 63 -37.07 3.27 -14.73
CA ASN A 63 -35.96 3.69 -15.58
C ASN A 63 -35.19 4.90 -14.97
N ALA A 64 -35.93 5.89 -14.49
CA ALA A 64 -35.36 7.06 -13.81
C ALA A 64 -34.61 6.64 -12.51
N TYR A 65 -35.16 5.69 -11.77
CA TYR A 65 -34.53 5.18 -10.55
C TYR A 65 -33.18 4.50 -10.85
N TYR A 66 -33.12 3.63 -11.86
CA TYR A 66 -31.86 2.98 -12.25
C TYR A 66 -30.84 3.99 -12.78
N THR A 67 -31.30 5.02 -13.50
CA THR A 67 -30.42 6.11 -13.95
C THR A 67 -29.85 6.90 -12.75
N LEU A 68 -30.69 7.22 -11.75
CA LEU A 68 -30.24 7.87 -10.51
C LEU A 68 -29.20 7.01 -9.77
N ARG A 69 -29.44 5.72 -9.66
CA ARG A 69 -28.50 4.78 -9.03
C ARG A 69 -27.16 4.72 -9.75
N SER A 70 -27.20 4.68 -11.08
CA SER A 70 -25.98 4.65 -11.91
C SER A 70 -25.17 5.95 -11.73
N ARG A 71 -25.84 7.11 -11.79
CA ARG A 71 -25.21 8.41 -11.59
C ARG A 71 -24.62 8.56 -10.19
N LEU A 72 -25.35 8.11 -9.17
CA LEU A 72 -24.85 8.12 -7.79
C LEU A 72 -23.61 7.23 -7.64
N ASN A 73 -23.66 6.01 -8.20
CA ASN A 73 -22.52 5.11 -8.18
C ASN A 73 -21.30 5.74 -8.87
N GLN A 74 -21.50 6.33 -10.04
CA GLN A 74 -20.44 7.02 -10.78
C GLN A 74 -19.84 8.17 -9.94
N LYS A 75 -20.70 8.99 -9.30
CA LYS A 75 -20.24 10.11 -8.47
C LYS A 75 -19.41 9.63 -7.27
N ILE A 76 -19.83 8.54 -6.64
CA ILE A 76 -19.07 7.91 -5.53
C ILE A 76 -17.72 7.40 -6.05
N GLU A 77 -17.71 6.69 -7.19
CA GLU A 77 -16.47 6.18 -7.80
C GLU A 77 -15.52 7.34 -8.16
N GLU A 78 -16.03 8.42 -8.75
CA GLU A 78 -15.25 9.63 -9.07
C GLU A 78 -14.61 10.23 -7.81
N HIS A 79 -15.37 10.38 -6.73
CA HIS A 79 -14.86 10.89 -5.46
C HIS A 79 -13.75 10.00 -4.89
N LEU A 80 -13.98 8.69 -4.87
CA LEU A 80 -13.00 7.73 -4.37
C LEU A 80 -11.72 7.72 -5.22
N LEU A 81 -11.86 7.84 -6.55
CA LEU A 81 -10.72 7.94 -7.47
C LEU A 81 -9.93 9.25 -7.24
N GLN A 82 -10.62 10.38 -7.05
CA GLN A 82 -9.97 11.66 -6.74
C GLN A 82 -9.19 11.59 -5.43
N LYS A 83 -9.74 10.93 -4.44
CA LYS A 83 -9.08 10.73 -3.14
C LYS A 83 -7.79 9.89 -3.29
N MET A 84 -7.73 9.03 -4.29
CA MET A 84 -6.54 8.22 -4.60
C MET A 84 -5.48 9.00 -5.41
N GLU A 85 -5.79 10.21 -5.86
CA GLU A 85 -4.80 11.05 -6.56
C GLU A 85 -3.70 11.47 -5.59
N SER A 86 -2.47 11.23 -5.98
CA SER A 86 -1.28 11.46 -5.18
C SER A 86 -0.11 11.78 -6.10
N PRO A 87 0.97 12.39 -5.61
CA PRO A 87 2.18 12.58 -6.42
C PRO A 87 2.70 11.27 -7.03
N ARG A 88 2.53 10.16 -6.31
CA ARG A 88 2.91 8.82 -6.82
C ARG A 88 2.04 8.43 -8.03
N THR A 89 0.73 8.65 -7.94
CA THR A 89 -0.22 8.36 -9.04
C THR A 89 0.12 9.19 -10.30
N ASP A 90 0.48 10.47 -10.13
CA ASP A 90 0.90 11.33 -11.23
C ASP A 90 2.16 10.82 -11.92
N ILE A 91 3.13 10.34 -11.14
CA ILE A 91 4.36 9.74 -11.67
C ILE A 91 4.02 8.50 -12.50
N LEU A 92 3.15 7.62 -11.99
CA LEU A 92 2.72 6.41 -12.69
C LEU A 92 1.99 6.74 -14.01
N ARG A 93 1.15 7.78 -14.01
CA ARG A 93 0.49 8.29 -15.26
C ARG A 93 1.52 8.76 -16.29
N LYS A 94 2.56 9.49 -15.85
CA LYS A 94 3.65 9.94 -16.73
C LYS A 94 4.38 8.72 -17.35
N VAL A 95 4.65 7.68 -16.54
CA VAL A 95 5.26 6.44 -17.06
C VAL A 95 4.35 5.77 -18.10
N ALA A 96 3.06 5.66 -17.82
CA ALA A 96 2.08 5.04 -18.73
C ALA A 96 2.03 5.76 -20.09
N SER A 97 2.17 7.09 -20.11
CA SER A 97 2.13 7.90 -21.34
C SER A 97 3.48 8.03 -22.06
N LEU A 98 4.57 7.44 -21.52
CA LEU A 98 5.92 7.59 -22.08
C LEU A 98 6.01 7.23 -23.56
N ASN A 99 5.38 6.15 -23.98
CA ASN A 99 5.46 5.70 -25.38
C ASN A 99 4.90 6.78 -26.32
N GLU A 100 3.78 7.41 -25.96
CA GLU A 100 3.17 8.49 -26.76
C GLU A 100 4.09 9.71 -26.83
N VAL A 101 4.67 10.11 -25.70
CA VAL A 101 5.61 11.24 -25.60
C VAL A 101 6.83 10.99 -26.49
N LEU A 102 7.39 9.77 -26.44
CA LEU A 102 8.59 9.41 -27.22
C LEU A 102 8.33 9.42 -28.74
N PHE A 103 7.10 9.11 -29.16
CA PHE A 103 6.73 9.14 -30.57
C PHE A 103 6.43 10.54 -31.09
N THR A 104 5.92 11.45 -30.24
CA THR A 104 5.41 12.76 -30.66
C THR A 104 6.43 13.89 -30.46
N GLN A 105 7.40 13.72 -29.57
CA GLN A 105 8.31 14.80 -29.16
C GLN A 105 9.69 14.69 -29.81
N LYS A 106 10.38 15.83 -29.92
CA LYS A 106 11.80 15.88 -30.37
C LYS A 106 12.68 15.11 -29.36
N ARG A 107 13.74 14.48 -29.89
CA ARG A 107 14.69 13.66 -29.11
C ARG A 107 15.21 14.37 -27.85
N THR A 108 15.55 15.65 -27.95
CA THR A 108 16.08 16.44 -26.80
C THR A 108 15.04 16.60 -25.71
N ILE A 109 13.77 16.82 -26.06
CA ILE A 109 12.67 16.94 -25.10
C ILE A 109 12.41 15.59 -24.44
N SER A 110 12.39 14.51 -25.22
CA SER A 110 12.21 13.15 -24.73
C SER A 110 13.27 12.77 -23.68
N ILE A 111 14.56 13.08 -23.96
CA ILE A 111 15.66 12.82 -23.02
C ILE A 111 15.46 13.63 -21.72
N ALA A 112 15.13 14.92 -21.82
CA ALA A 112 14.90 15.77 -20.65
C ALA A 112 13.75 15.25 -19.79
N THR A 113 12.64 14.84 -20.43
CA THR A 113 11.46 14.26 -19.77
C THR A 113 11.85 12.95 -19.04
N LEU A 114 12.56 12.06 -19.73
CA LEU A 114 12.99 10.77 -19.15
C LEU A 114 13.91 10.98 -17.95
N ARG A 115 14.88 11.93 -18.02
CA ARG A 115 15.80 12.24 -16.92
C ARG A 115 15.08 12.86 -15.71
N LYS A 116 14.06 13.68 -15.96
CA LYS A 116 13.23 14.22 -14.87
C LYS A 116 12.45 13.09 -14.19
N LEU A 117 11.82 12.23 -14.99
CA LEU A 117 11.04 11.11 -14.50
C LEU A 117 11.93 10.09 -13.76
N GLU A 118 13.17 9.87 -14.22
CA GLU A 118 14.17 9.04 -13.54
C GLU A 118 14.34 9.48 -12.07
N LYS A 119 14.53 10.77 -11.83
CA LYS A 119 14.69 11.31 -10.47
C LYS A 119 13.44 11.08 -9.62
N GLU A 120 12.28 11.40 -10.17
CA GLU A 120 10.99 11.22 -9.47
C GLU A 120 10.78 9.73 -9.07
N LEU A 121 11.13 8.80 -9.97
CA LEU A 121 10.99 7.35 -9.73
C LEU A 121 11.98 6.83 -8.68
N ILE A 122 13.20 7.37 -8.65
CA ILE A 122 14.21 7.03 -7.63
C ILE A 122 13.72 7.48 -6.25
N ASP A 123 13.19 8.70 -6.16
CA ASP A 123 12.68 9.28 -4.90
C ASP A 123 11.55 8.43 -4.30
N TYR A 124 10.73 7.78 -5.14
CA TYR A 124 9.63 6.91 -4.70
C TYR A 124 9.98 5.41 -4.70
N ASP A 125 11.23 5.06 -5.02
CA ASP A 125 11.72 3.65 -5.13
C ASP A 125 10.80 2.80 -6.04
N LEU A 126 10.41 3.37 -7.20
CA LEU A 126 9.57 2.70 -8.20
C LEU A 126 10.47 1.94 -9.20
N ALA A 127 11.02 0.83 -8.74
CA ALA A 127 12.05 0.06 -9.46
C ALA A 127 11.56 -0.49 -10.81
N ASN A 128 10.33 -0.99 -10.86
CA ASN A 128 9.73 -1.52 -12.10
C ASN A 128 9.63 -0.42 -13.17
N GLU A 129 9.14 0.75 -12.77
CA GLU A 129 8.93 1.90 -13.64
C GLU A 129 10.27 2.46 -14.12
N LEU A 130 11.30 2.42 -13.27
CA LEU A 130 12.66 2.81 -13.66
C LEU A 130 13.20 1.92 -14.81
N THR A 131 12.87 0.63 -14.84
CA THR A 131 13.29 -0.24 -15.95
C THR A 131 12.71 0.25 -17.28
N ILE A 132 11.48 0.75 -17.29
CA ILE A 132 10.83 1.32 -18.49
C ILE A 132 11.58 2.55 -18.98
N VAL A 133 11.95 3.45 -18.03
CA VAL A 133 12.70 4.68 -18.33
C VAL A 133 14.08 4.34 -18.91
N TYR A 134 14.84 3.45 -18.27
CA TYR A 134 16.17 3.07 -18.75
C TYR A 134 16.14 2.33 -20.08
N LYS A 135 15.12 1.50 -20.29
CA LYS A 135 14.89 0.84 -21.59
C LYS A 135 14.65 1.89 -22.70
N SER A 136 13.91 2.94 -22.40
CA SER A 136 13.62 4.04 -23.32
C SER A 136 14.88 4.89 -23.60
N LEU A 137 15.63 5.26 -22.55
CA LEU A 137 16.91 5.99 -22.69
C LEU A 137 17.91 5.17 -23.50
N LYS A 138 18.04 3.88 -23.26
CA LYS A 138 18.88 2.97 -24.01
C LYS A 138 18.51 3.00 -25.52
N LYS A 139 17.22 2.95 -25.85
CA LYS A 139 16.74 3.01 -27.26
C LYS A 139 17.11 4.34 -27.92
N ILE A 140 16.89 5.46 -27.24
CA ILE A 140 17.18 6.81 -27.76
C ILE A 140 18.69 6.97 -28.02
N HIS A 141 19.54 6.35 -27.19
CA HIS A 141 20.99 6.46 -27.25
C HIS A 141 21.68 5.33 -28.05
N ILE A 142 20.93 4.57 -28.85
CA ILE A 142 21.46 3.38 -29.58
C ILE A 142 22.73 3.68 -30.40
N ASN A 143 22.86 4.89 -30.93
CA ASN A 143 23.98 5.32 -31.76
C ASN A 143 24.94 6.27 -31.01
N SER A 144 25.00 6.20 -29.67
CA SER A 144 25.89 7.04 -28.88
C SER A 144 26.60 6.23 -27.77
N ALA A 145 27.67 6.79 -27.21
CA ALA A 145 28.40 6.17 -26.10
C ALA A 145 27.49 5.92 -24.87
N ASP A 146 26.50 6.78 -24.65
CA ASP A 146 25.55 6.70 -23.55
C ASP A 146 24.71 5.40 -23.57
N TYR A 147 24.64 4.71 -24.71
CA TYR A 147 23.97 3.42 -24.83
C TYR A 147 24.46 2.41 -23.77
N PHE A 148 25.78 2.32 -23.60
CA PHE A 148 26.37 1.38 -22.64
C PHE A 148 26.01 1.74 -21.19
N THR A 149 26.03 3.03 -20.86
CA THR A 149 25.65 3.53 -19.53
C THR A 149 24.19 3.15 -19.21
N TYR A 150 23.27 3.45 -20.13
CA TYR A 150 21.84 3.12 -19.92
C TYR A 150 21.57 1.63 -19.98
N SER A 151 22.38 0.87 -20.71
CA SER A 151 22.29 -0.60 -20.73
C SER A 151 22.65 -1.19 -19.36
N GLN A 152 23.72 -0.68 -18.74
CA GLN A 152 24.14 -1.08 -17.39
C GLN A 152 23.09 -0.70 -16.34
N LEU A 153 22.56 0.53 -16.39
CA LEU A 153 21.52 1.00 -15.47
C LEU A 153 20.25 0.14 -15.61
N TYR A 154 19.84 -0.16 -16.83
CA TYR A 154 18.71 -1.05 -17.09
C TYR A 154 18.92 -2.42 -16.44
N ASN A 155 20.07 -3.07 -16.70
CA ASN A 155 20.37 -4.40 -16.16
C ASN A 155 20.41 -4.39 -14.62
N ARG A 156 21.02 -3.37 -14.04
CA ARG A 156 21.10 -3.18 -12.57
C ARG A 156 19.70 -3.07 -11.96
N HIS A 157 18.80 -2.29 -12.60
CA HIS A 157 17.45 -2.08 -12.06
C HIS A 157 16.53 -3.29 -12.29
N VAL A 158 16.74 -4.06 -13.35
CA VAL A 158 16.06 -5.36 -13.53
C VAL A 158 16.46 -6.31 -12.40
N ALA A 159 17.76 -6.40 -12.09
CA ALA A 159 18.24 -7.22 -10.98
C ALA A 159 17.69 -6.74 -9.63
N TYR A 160 17.63 -5.42 -9.42
CA TYR A 160 17.04 -4.82 -8.21
C TYR A 160 15.54 -5.15 -8.08
N THR A 161 14.79 -5.05 -9.17
CA THR A 161 13.36 -5.42 -9.18
C THR A 161 13.17 -6.88 -8.74
N LEU A 162 13.99 -7.79 -9.31
CA LEU A 162 13.96 -9.21 -8.93
C LEU A 162 14.34 -9.40 -7.44
N ALA A 163 15.25 -8.59 -6.91
CA ALA A 163 15.61 -8.64 -5.49
C ALA A 163 14.45 -8.21 -4.58
N VAL A 164 13.68 -7.19 -4.98
CA VAL A 164 12.48 -6.75 -4.24
C VAL A 164 11.43 -7.88 -4.24
N ASP A 165 11.11 -8.43 -5.41
CA ASP A 165 10.15 -9.54 -5.54
C ASP A 165 10.59 -10.75 -4.70
N LYS A 166 11.88 -11.12 -4.77
CA LYS A 166 12.47 -12.19 -3.96
C LYS A 166 12.32 -11.93 -2.46
N SER A 167 12.46 -10.67 -2.04
CA SER A 167 12.34 -10.31 -0.61
C SER A 167 10.90 -10.43 -0.11
N GLU A 168 9.93 -10.12 -0.95
CA GLU A 168 8.50 -10.34 -0.64
C GLU A 168 8.21 -11.84 -0.48
N ASP A 169 8.73 -12.66 -1.40
CA ASP A 169 8.61 -14.13 -1.34
C ASP A 169 9.26 -14.69 -0.07
N LEU A 170 10.48 -14.22 0.26
CA LEU A 170 11.19 -14.66 1.48
C LEU A 170 10.40 -14.30 2.75
N LEU A 171 9.79 -13.12 2.77
CA LEU A 171 8.95 -12.69 3.91
C LEU A 171 7.73 -13.62 4.05
N ALA A 172 7.05 -13.92 2.95
CA ALA A 172 5.90 -14.82 2.92
C ALA A 172 6.29 -16.25 3.37
N ASP A 173 7.39 -16.80 2.83
CA ASP A 173 7.91 -18.12 3.19
C ASP A 173 8.32 -18.18 4.67
N TYR A 174 8.90 -17.11 5.19
CA TYR A 174 9.30 -17.03 6.60
C TYR A 174 8.07 -17.20 7.51
N PHE A 175 7.01 -16.42 7.29
CA PHE A 175 5.81 -16.50 8.13
C PHE A 175 5.08 -17.84 7.99
N LYS A 176 5.09 -18.44 6.80
CA LYS A 176 4.55 -19.78 6.57
C LYS A 176 5.32 -20.84 7.38
N LYS A 177 6.66 -20.80 7.32
CA LYS A 177 7.52 -21.73 8.10
C LYS A 177 7.42 -21.46 9.60
N PHE A 178 7.23 -20.22 10.03
CA PHE A 178 7.03 -19.89 11.44
C PHE A 178 5.77 -20.58 11.97
N GLY A 179 4.69 -20.65 11.21
CA GLY A 179 3.50 -21.40 11.58
C GLY A 179 3.81 -22.89 11.85
N SER A 180 4.65 -23.51 11.02
CA SER A 180 5.10 -24.89 11.23
C SER A 180 5.99 -25.04 12.48
N TYR A 181 6.89 -24.08 12.70
CA TYR A 181 7.77 -24.03 13.88
C TYR A 181 6.95 -23.95 15.18
N LEU A 182 5.89 -23.14 15.20
CA LEU A 182 4.99 -23.02 16.37
C LEU A 182 4.35 -24.37 16.75
N LEU A 183 4.06 -25.21 15.76
CA LEU A 183 3.42 -26.51 15.98
C LEU A 183 4.42 -27.59 16.41
N SER A 184 5.65 -27.53 15.90
CA SER A 184 6.65 -28.59 16.12
C SER A 184 7.70 -28.24 17.17
N SER A 185 8.03 -26.96 17.30
CA SER A 185 9.16 -26.42 18.10
C SER A 185 10.49 -27.14 17.78
N GLY A 186 10.64 -27.61 16.53
CA GLY A 186 11.78 -28.40 16.10
C GLY A 186 13.01 -27.58 15.75
N GLU A 187 14.19 -28.09 16.05
CA GLU A 187 15.47 -27.44 15.69
C GLU A 187 15.64 -27.33 14.17
N SER A 188 15.10 -28.27 13.40
CA SER A 188 15.10 -28.23 11.94
C SER A 188 14.35 -27.02 11.39
N GLU A 189 13.17 -26.75 11.95
CA GLU A 189 12.33 -25.62 11.57
C GLU A 189 12.97 -24.30 11.98
N LYS A 190 13.57 -24.24 13.16
CA LYS A 190 14.34 -23.08 13.65
C LYS A 190 15.51 -22.77 12.73
N LEU A 191 16.27 -23.80 12.34
CA LEU A 191 17.37 -23.65 11.37
C LEU A 191 16.85 -23.12 10.03
N GLY A 192 15.72 -23.64 9.55
CA GLY A 192 15.08 -23.20 8.32
C GLY A 192 14.72 -21.70 8.34
N LEU A 193 14.17 -21.22 9.48
CA LEU A 193 13.84 -19.80 9.67
C LEU A 193 15.12 -18.93 9.65
N THR A 194 16.17 -19.40 10.35
CA THR A 194 17.47 -18.71 10.41
C THR A 194 18.09 -18.59 9.00
N LEU A 195 17.98 -19.63 8.18
CA LEU A 195 18.51 -19.61 6.81
C LEU A 195 17.76 -18.60 5.91
N ILE A 196 16.43 -18.54 6.02
CA ILE A 196 15.62 -17.56 5.27
C ILE A 196 16.01 -16.14 5.71
N MET A 197 16.15 -15.92 7.02
CA MET A 197 16.55 -14.61 7.55
C MET A 197 17.93 -14.19 6.99
N LYS A 198 18.90 -15.10 6.97
CA LYS A 198 20.23 -14.83 6.40
C LYS A 198 20.16 -14.54 4.90
N GLU A 199 19.32 -15.26 4.17
CA GLU A 199 19.10 -14.99 2.73
C GLU A 199 18.53 -13.58 2.54
N MET A 200 17.53 -13.18 3.34
CA MET A 200 16.98 -11.81 3.31
C MET A 200 18.07 -10.77 3.58
N GLN A 201 18.91 -10.99 4.60
CA GLN A 201 20.02 -10.07 4.92
C GLN A 201 21.00 -9.94 3.75
N ASN A 202 21.32 -11.04 3.06
CA ASN A 202 22.20 -11.02 1.90
C ASN A 202 21.59 -10.25 0.73
N VAL A 203 20.30 -10.43 0.45
CA VAL A 203 19.59 -9.68 -0.60
C VAL A 203 19.58 -8.18 -0.26
N ALA A 204 19.21 -7.81 0.97
CA ALA A 204 19.14 -6.41 1.40
C ALA A 204 20.51 -5.71 1.33
N ARG A 205 21.60 -6.42 1.64
CA ARG A 205 22.98 -5.88 1.60
C ARG A 205 23.46 -5.59 0.18
N LEU A 206 22.96 -6.31 -0.84
CA LEU A 206 23.37 -6.12 -2.24
C LEU A 206 22.83 -4.81 -2.82
N TYR A 207 21.76 -4.28 -2.27
CA TYR A 207 21.06 -3.09 -2.80
C TYR A 207 20.74 -2.12 -1.67
N GLU A 208 21.21 -0.91 -1.75
CA GLU A 208 20.89 0.16 -0.82
C GLU A 208 19.48 0.68 -1.11
N SER A 209 18.49 0.12 -0.43
CA SER A 209 17.09 0.42 -0.65
C SER A 209 16.34 0.48 0.68
N HIS A 210 15.56 1.55 0.89
CA HIS A 210 14.68 1.67 2.04
C HIS A 210 13.62 0.54 2.05
N ARG A 211 13.19 0.07 0.89
CA ARG A 211 12.20 -1.02 0.77
C ARG A 211 12.77 -2.34 1.31
N LEU A 212 13.96 -2.72 0.84
CA LEU A 212 14.64 -3.94 1.29
C LEU A 212 14.99 -3.84 2.78
N TYR A 213 15.38 -2.65 3.25
CA TYR A 213 15.64 -2.40 4.66
C TYR A 213 14.39 -2.67 5.51
N VAL A 214 13.21 -2.17 5.08
CA VAL A 214 11.94 -2.37 5.81
C VAL A 214 11.58 -3.87 5.85
N PHE A 215 11.68 -4.59 4.74
CA PHE A 215 11.39 -6.03 4.69
C PHE A 215 12.34 -6.82 5.61
N GLN A 216 13.64 -6.55 5.51
CA GLN A 216 14.66 -7.17 6.37
C GLN A 216 14.39 -6.88 7.84
N SER A 217 14.08 -5.63 8.18
CA SER A 217 13.81 -5.17 9.56
C SER A 217 12.59 -5.88 10.14
N CYS A 218 11.52 -6.01 9.37
CA CYS A 218 10.31 -6.74 9.77
C CYS A 218 10.67 -8.18 10.17
N MET A 219 11.38 -8.88 9.30
CA MET A 219 11.79 -10.27 9.54
C MET A 219 12.76 -10.38 10.73
N LEU A 220 13.74 -9.48 10.84
CA LEU A 220 14.77 -9.49 11.87
C LEU A 220 14.17 -9.28 13.27
N ILE A 221 13.31 -8.28 13.44
CA ILE A 221 12.65 -8.01 14.72
C ILE A 221 11.81 -9.22 15.12
N PHE A 222 11.01 -9.73 14.18
CA PHE A 222 10.17 -10.90 14.41
C PHE A 222 11.01 -12.11 14.84
N HIS A 223 12.13 -12.34 14.16
CA HIS A 223 13.04 -13.47 14.46
C HIS A 223 13.64 -13.34 15.88
N ARG A 224 14.10 -12.14 16.24
CA ARG A 224 14.65 -11.88 17.59
C ARG A 224 13.61 -12.08 18.69
N LEU A 225 12.38 -11.62 18.47
CA LEU A 225 11.32 -11.71 19.49
C LEU A 225 10.76 -13.13 19.67
N PHE A 226 10.60 -13.89 18.59
CA PHE A 226 9.80 -15.11 18.61
C PHE A 226 10.57 -16.41 18.34
N VAL A 227 11.82 -16.33 17.88
CA VAL A 227 12.60 -17.52 17.48
C VAL A 227 13.88 -17.66 18.30
N GLU A 228 14.64 -16.59 18.50
CA GLU A 228 15.92 -16.64 19.21
C GLU A 228 15.75 -16.78 20.72
N HIS A 229 14.85 -16.06 21.34
CA HIS A 229 14.57 -16.07 22.79
C HIS A 229 15.80 -15.87 23.69
N ASP A 230 16.88 -15.32 23.17
CA ASP A 230 18.12 -15.21 23.96
C ASP A 230 18.41 -13.75 24.33
N ASP A 231 18.01 -13.38 25.55
CA ASP A 231 18.20 -12.04 26.10
C ASP A 231 19.70 -11.68 26.34
N ASN A 232 20.58 -12.67 26.28
CA ASN A 232 21.99 -12.50 26.62
C ASN A 232 22.92 -12.37 25.40
N MET A 233 22.42 -12.60 24.19
CA MET A 233 23.24 -12.38 23.01
C MET A 233 23.39 -10.88 22.72
N GLN A 234 24.63 -10.37 22.83
CA GLN A 234 24.98 -9.07 22.25
C GLN A 234 24.87 -9.20 20.74
N HIS A 235 23.72 -8.80 20.20
CA HIS A 235 23.54 -8.80 18.76
C HIS A 235 24.48 -7.78 18.13
N GLU A 236 25.36 -8.25 17.27
CA GLU A 236 26.14 -7.37 16.42
C GLU A 236 25.18 -6.65 15.47
N GLY A 237 25.14 -5.32 15.55
CA GLY A 237 24.32 -4.51 14.64
C GLY A 237 23.38 -3.54 15.35
N GLU A 238 22.44 -3.06 14.62
CA GLU A 238 21.46 -2.04 15.04
C GLU A 238 20.52 -2.57 16.12
N SER A 239 20.22 -1.76 17.13
CA SER A 239 19.26 -2.13 18.18
C SER A 239 17.83 -2.16 17.60
N ILE A 240 16.92 -2.91 18.25
CA ILE A 240 15.50 -2.97 17.80
C ILE A 240 14.86 -1.58 17.85
N GLU A 241 15.20 -0.78 18.87
CA GLU A 241 14.69 0.60 19.00
C GLU A 241 15.18 1.50 17.86
N ASP A 242 16.45 1.38 17.47
CA ASP A 242 17.00 2.16 16.34
C ASP A 242 16.33 1.74 15.03
N ILE A 243 16.09 0.43 14.84
CA ILE A 243 15.36 -0.08 13.68
C ILE A 243 13.93 0.51 13.65
N PHE A 244 13.21 0.50 14.77
CA PHE A 244 11.87 1.11 14.85
C PHE A 244 11.90 2.59 14.48
N ALA A 245 12.86 3.34 15.00
CA ALA A 245 13.02 4.77 14.70
C ALA A 245 13.29 5.01 13.21
N HIS A 246 14.17 4.21 12.62
CA HIS A 246 14.52 4.30 11.20
C HIS A 246 13.32 3.95 10.30
N VAL A 247 12.65 2.83 10.58
CA VAL A 247 11.47 2.39 9.80
C VAL A 247 10.35 3.44 9.90
N GLN A 248 10.12 3.99 11.09
CA GLN A 248 9.11 5.05 11.26
C GLN A 248 9.42 6.28 10.40
N LYS A 249 10.70 6.64 10.28
CA LYS A 249 11.16 7.74 9.40
C LYS A 249 10.88 7.41 7.93
N VAL A 250 11.12 6.16 7.50
CA VAL A 250 10.80 5.71 6.13
C VAL A 250 9.30 5.83 5.88
N PHE A 251 8.45 5.33 6.78
CA PHE A 251 6.99 5.40 6.64
C PHE A 251 6.50 6.85 6.59
N ALA A 252 7.06 7.74 7.40
CA ALA A 252 6.74 9.16 7.39
C ALA A 252 7.13 9.85 6.07
N THR A 253 8.20 9.37 5.43
CA THR A 253 8.66 9.90 4.13
C THR A 253 7.78 9.39 2.98
N TYR A 254 7.40 8.13 3.00
CA TYR A 254 6.68 7.45 1.91
C TYR A 254 5.23 7.10 2.29
N THR A 255 4.51 8.05 2.87
CA THR A 255 3.14 7.87 3.40
C THR A 255 2.12 7.38 2.36
N LEU A 256 2.40 7.58 1.07
CA LEU A 256 1.49 7.22 -0.02
C LEU A 256 1.82 5.86 -0.66
N ASP A 257 2.80 5.14 -0.12
CA ASP A 257 3.13 3.80 -0.62
C ASP A 257 2.17 2.78 0.00
N PRO A 258 1.38 2.07 -0.82
CA PRO A 258 0.39 1.11 -0.29
C PRO A 258 1.02 -0.07 0.45
N VAL A 259 2.24 -0.48 0.09
CA VAL A 259 2.97 -1.54 0.80
C VAL A 259 3.28 -1.10 2.23
N TYR A 260 3.72 0.17 2.39
CA TYR A 260 4.07 0.70 3.71
C TYR A 260 2.85 0.95 4.59
N TYR A 261 1.69 1.22 4.01
CA TYR A 261 0.44 1.33 4.76
C TYR A 261 0.15 0.03 5.55
N HIS A 262 0.29 -1.12 4.89
CA HIS A 262 0.09 -2.42 5.56
C HIS A 262 1.23 -2.76 6.52
N LEU A 263 2.48 -2.54 6.11
CA LEU A 263 3.65 -2.83 6.95
C LEU A 263 3.67 -1.97 8.22
N ASN A 264 3.16 -0.74 8.17
CA ASN A 264 3.07 0.10 9.37
C ASN A 264 2.28 -0.61 10.48
N LEU A 265 1.17 -1.27 10.13
CA LEU A 265 0.37 -2.04 11.11
C LEU A 265 1.17 -3.21 11.69
N VAL A 266 1.95 -3.90 10.86
CA VAL A 266 2.83 -4.98 11.30
C VAL A 266 3.87 -4.44 12.29
N PHE A 267 4.48 -3.27 11.99
CA PHE A 267 5.46 -2.66 12.90
C PHE A 267 4.85 -2.16 14.20
N GLU A 268 3.61 -1.66 14.20
CA GLU A 268 2.89 -1.31 15.44
C GLU A 268 2.65 -2.56 16.30
N PHE A 269 2.28 -3.68 15.67
CA PHE A 269 2.17 -4.98 16.36
C PHE A 269 3.54 -5.42 16.93
N LEU A 270 4.62 -5.30 16.16
CA LEU A 270 5.97 -5.67 16.61
C LEU A 270 6.43 -4.80 17.79
N LYS A 271 6.08 -3.51 17.81
CA LYS A 271 6.35 -2.61 18.94
C LYS A 271 5.58 -3.07 20.19
N LEU A 272 4.29 -3.40 20.03
CA LEU A 272 3.46 -3.94 21.12
C LEU A 272 4.14 -5.17 21.73
N GLU A 273 4.53 -6.13 20.90
CA GLU A 273 5.17 -7.37 21.35
C GLU A 273 6.54 -7.10 22.00
N TYR A 274 7.32 -6.18 21.43
CA TYR A 274 8.62 -5.77 21.99
C TYR A 274 8.45 -5.21 23.40
N TYR A 275 7.56 -4.24 23.61
CA TYR A 275 7.35 -3.64 24.92
C TYR A 275 6.71 -4.60 25.92
N ASN A 276 5.89 -5.53 25.44
CA ASN A 276 5.32 -6.60 26.25
C ASN A 276 6.44 -7.58 26.73
N HIS A 277 7.32 -7.98 25.84
CA HIS A 277 8.46 -8.87 26.13
C HIS A 277 9.37 -8.27 27.20
N TYR A 278 9.70 -6.97 27.09
CA TYR A 278 10.55 -6.26 28.06
C TYR A 278 9.77 -5.69 29.25
N LYS A 279 8.48 -6.05 29.41
CA LYS A 279 7.61 -5.70 30.55
C LYS A 279 7.42 -4.18 30.72
N VAL A 280 7.53 -3.40 29.66
CA VAL A 280 7.26 -1.95 29.65
C VAL A 280 5.78 -1.72 29.34
N PHE A 281 4.91 -2.20 30.24
CA PHE A 281 3.47 -2.35 30.03
C PHE A 281 2.75 -1.03 29.68
N ARG A 282 3.21 0.10 30.22
CA ARG A 282 2.63 1.41 29.91
C ARG A 282 2.76 1.78 28.42
N GLN A 283 3.86 1.41 27.80
CA GLN A 283 4.05 1.62 26.34
C GLN A 283 3.31 0.54 25.55
N ALA A 284 3.33 -0.70 25.99
CA ALA A 284 2.59 -1.80 25.35
C ALA A 284 1.09 -1.46 25.26
N GLU A 285 0.50 -0.91 26.33
CA GLU A 285 -0.93 -0.52 26.38
C GLU A 285 -1.28 0.50 25.29
N LYS A 286 -0.43 1.50 25.09
CA LYS A 286 -0.59 2.49 24.02
C LYS A 286 -0.66 1.82 22.64
N TYR A 287 0.32 0.98 22.32
CA TYR A 287 0.36 0.29 21.02
C TYR A 287 -0.76 -0.74 20.87
N PHE A 288 -1.22 -1.33 21.98
CA PHE A 288 -2.38 -2.25 21.95
C PHE A 288 -3.64 -1.53 21.44
N GLU A 289 -3.91 -0.33 21.91
CA GLU A 289 -5.06 0.48 21.45
C GLU A 289 -4.94 0.77 19.95
N GLU A 290 -3.76 1.21 19.49
CA GLU A 290 -3.48 1.53 18.07
C GLU A 290 -3.65 0.30 17.17
N VAL A 291 -3.11 -0.85 17.57
CA VAL A 291 -3.22 -2.12 16.82
C VAL A 291 -4.66 -2.63 16.79
N ASN A 292 -5.37 -2.54 17.91
CA ASN A 292 -6.77 -2.99 18.01
C ASN A 292 -7.68 -2.19 17.07
N ASP A 293 -7.53 -0.88 17.05
CA ASP A 293 -8.32 0.00 16.17
C ASP A 293 -8.00 -0.25 14.69
N ALA A 294 -6.73 -0.40 14.37
CA ALA A 294 -6.28 -0.67 13.01
C ALA A 294 -6.76 -2.05 12.52
N SER A 295 -6.67 -3.08 13.37
CA SER A 295 -7.14 -4.45 13.06
C SER A 295 -8.65 -4.48 12.84
N SER A 296 -9.41 -3.77 13.66
CA SER A 296 -10.87 -3.65 13.53
C SER A 296 -11.24 -3.03 12.17
N ASN A 297 -10.54 -1.99 11.77
CA ASN A 297 -10.75 -1.33 10.47
C ASN A 297 -10.39 -2.24 9.30
N LEU A 298 -9.31 -3.02 9.40
CA LEU A 298 -8.91 -3.99 8.38
C LEU A 298 -9.98 -5.09 8.19
N LEU A 299 -10.46 -5.66 9.29
CA LEU A 299 -11.47 -6.73 9.25
C LEU A 299 -12.79 -6.29 8.61
N VAL A 300 -13.15 -5.02 8.73
CA VAL A 300 -14.36 -4.46 8.09
C VAL A 300 -14.18 -4.34 6.57
N ASN A 301 -12.96 -4.17 6.09
CA ASN A 301 -12.65 -3.89 4.67
C ASN A 301 -12.30 -5.16 3.86
N TYR A 302 -12.12 -6.32 4.51
CA TYR A 302 -11.88 -7.63 3.89
C TYR A 302 -13.00 -8.63 4.21
#